data_62ab2a18a38f70114b98a058281e57e3
#
_entry.id   62ab2a18a38f70114b98a058281e57e3
#
_cell.length_a   1.000
_cell.length_b   1.000
_cell.length_c   1.000
_cell.angle_alpha   90.00
_cell.angle_beta   90.00
_cell.angle_gamma   90.00
#
_symmetry.space_group_name_H-M   'P 1'
#
loop_
_entity.id
_entity.type
_entity.pdbx_description
1 polymer ?
#
loop_
_entity_poly.entity_id
_entity_poly.type
_entity_poly.pdbx_seq_one_letter_code
_entity_poly.pdbx_strand_id
1 'polypeptide(L)'
;SRRTDTVGGCYHLAAGPEGSTTIGEALDQAAAFFRVRKPLFVPTETFERYIRPLFHLFFRGKRRQALDAGRVYVPYLNYQASFDTEKTRTALRGTGIAPPSVRDYFAKLMRFCVDSDWGKRTIHPSAPRRPGQ
;
A
#
# COMPACT_ATOMS: atom_id res chain seq x y z
N SER A 1 -25.53 -12.21 17.34
CA SER A 1 -25.11 -12.82 18.62
C SER A 1 -23.81 -12.18 19.07
N ARG A 2 -23.76 -11.61 20.25
CA ARG A 2 -22.56 -11.08 20.86
C ARG A 2 -21.72 -12.27 21.34
N ARG A 3 -20.56 -12.48 20.69
CA ARG A 3 -19.56 -13.43 21.17
C ARG A 3 -18.89 -12.84 22.42
N THR A 4 -19.06 -13.45 23.55
CA THR A 4 -18.45 -13.04 24.82
C THR A 4 -17.01 -13.54 24.96
N ASP A 5 -16.64 -14.55 24.18
CA ASP A 5 -15.31 -15.18 24.14
C ASP A 5 -14.21 -14.30 23.51
N THR A 6 -14.61 -13.21 22.84
CA THR A 6 -13.67 -12.25 22.20
C THR A 6 -13.45 -10.97 23.01
N VAL A 7 -14.15 -10.83 24.15
CA VAL A 7 -14.05 -9.63 25.00
C VAL A 7 -12.71 -9.62 25.73
N GLY A 8 -12.00 -8.47 25.67
CA GLY A 8 -10.68 -8.31 26.29
C GLY A 8 -9.50 -8.84 25.46
N GLY A 9 -9.76 -9.42 24.28
CA GLY A 9 -8.71 -9.87 23.36
C GLY A 9 -8.13 -8.72 22.52
N CYS A 10 -6.82 -8.81 22.21
CA CYS A 10 -6.18 -7.95 21.22
C CYS A 10 -6.14 -8.69 19.88
N TYR A 11 -6.61 -8.02 18.82
CA TYR A 11 -6.74 -8.59 17.47
C TYR A 11 -6.02 -7.72 16.46
N HIS A 12 -5.10 -8.31 15.66
CA HIS A 12 -4.45 -7.61 14.57
C HIS A 12 -5.32 -7.70 13.32
N LEU A 13 -5.81 -6.56 12.85
CA LEU A 13 -6.57 -6.45 11.60
C LEU A 13 -5.60 -6.20 10.44
N ALA A 14 -5.01 -7.25 9.93
CA ALA A 14 -4.14 -7.22 8.78
C ALA A 14 -4.54 -8.32 7.78
N ALA A 15 -4.19 -8.12 6.51
CA ALA A 15 -4.52 -9.08 5.46
C ALA A 15 -3.77 -10.43 5.60
N GLY A 16 -2.75 -10.47 6.47
CA GLY A 16 -1.91 -11.64 6.66
C GLY A 16 -0.97 -11.90 5.47
N PRO A 17 -0.15 -12.95 5.52
CA PRO A 17 0.79 -13.26 4.44
C PRO A 17 0.11 -13.49 3.08
N GLU A 18 -1.05 -14.14 3.08
CA GLU A 18 -1.81 -14.48 1.87
C GLU A 18 -2.44 -13.25 1.19
N GLY A 19 -2.82 -12.24 1.96
CA GLY A 19 -3.44 -11.00 1.46
C GLY A 19 -2.43 -9.87 1.22
N SER A 20 -1.16 -10.07 1.56
CA SER A 20 -0.10 -9.09 1.32
C SER A 20 0.30 -9.08 -0.16
N THR A 21 0.94 -7.99 -0.58
CA THR A 21 1.52 -7.86 -1.91
C THR A 21 2.97 -7.41 -1.80
N THR A 22 3.79 -7.85 -2.71
CA THR A 22 5.18 -7.37 -2.80
C THR A 22 5.23 -6.00 -3.47
N ILE A 23 6.33 -5.27 -3.24
CA ILE A 23 6.57 -3.98 -3.92
C ILE A 23 6.59 -4.18 -5.44
N GLY A 24 7.17 -5.30 -5.91
CA GLY A 24 7.18 -5.64 -7.33
C GLY A 24 5.78 -5.76 -7.91
N GLU A 25 4.89 -6.50 -7.25
CA GLU A 25 3.49 -6.65 -7.66
C GLU A 25 2.71 -5.33 -7.58
N ALA A 26 2.94 -4.51 -6.55
CA ALA A 26 2.33 -3.19 -6.45
C ALA A 26 2.76 -2.28 -7.60
N LEU A 27 4.04 -2.33 -7.99
CA LEU A 27 4.57 -1.60 -9.15
C LEU A 27 3.97 -2.11 -10.46
N ASP A 28 3.77 -3.43 -10.61
CA ASP A 28 3.11 -4.00 -11.79
C ASP A 28 1.67 -3.50 -11.93
N GLN A 29 0.91 -3.51 -10.84
CA GLN A 29 -0.44 -3.00 -10.81
C GLN A 29 -0.50 -1.49 -11.08
N ALA A 30 0.42 -0.71 -10.51
CA ALA A 30 0.53 0.72 -10.76
C ALA A 30 0.87 1.01 -12.23
N ALA A 31 1.85 0.30 -12.79
CA ALA A 31 2.25 0.44 -14.19
C ALA A 31 1.09 0.12 -15.14
N ALA A 32 0.33 -0.94 -14.85
CA ALA A 32 -0.87 -1.31 -15.60
C ALA A 32 -1.97 -0.24 -15.48
N PHE A 33 -2.21 0.27 -14.27
CA PHE A 33 -3.22 1.31 -14.02
C PHE A 33 -2.92 2.60 -14.78
N PHE A 34 -1.67 3.06 -14.74
CA PHE A 34 -1.24 4.29 -15.43
C PHE A 34 -0.88 4.06 -16.90
N ARG A 35 -0.90 2.82 -17.39
CA ARG A 35 -0.50 2.43 -18.76
C ARG A 35 0.93 2.89 -19.10
N VAL A 36 1.84 2.79 -18.14
CA VAL A 36 3.25 3.12 -18.30
C VAL A 36 4.12 1.87 -18.22
N ARG A 37 5.33 1.95 -18.74
CA ARG A 37 6.30 0.86 -18.58
C ARG A 37 6.68 0.72 -17.12
N LYS A 38 6.80 -0.53 -16.63
CA LYS A 38 7.31 -0.81 -15.30
C LYS A 38 8.69 -0.17 -15.11
N PRO A 39 8.90 0.60 -14.04
CA PRO A 39 10.23 1.12 -13.73
C PRO A 39 11.20 -0.03 -13.46
N LEU A 40 12.45 0.15 -13.87
CA LEU A 40 13.50 -0.82 -13.58
C LEU A 40 13.74 -0.88 -12.07
N PHE A 41 13.64 -2.07 -11.51
CA PHE A 41 13.94 -2.28 -10.10
C PHE A 41 15.45 -2.43 -9.93
N VAL A 42 16.05 -1.47 -9.25
CA VAL A 42 17.48 -1.48 -8.95
C VAL A 42 17.66 -1.76 -7.46
N PRO A 43 18.55 -2.69 -7.07
CA PRO A 43 18.88 -2.91 -5.67
C PRO A 43 19.32 -1.61 -5.00
N THR A 44 18.87 -1.41 -3.74
CA THR A 44 19.11 -0.18 -2.99
C THR A 44 20.59 0.18 -2.91
N GLU A 45 21.46 -0.81 -2.71
CA GLU A 45 22.91 -0.60 -2.65
C GLU A 45 23.48 -0.08 -3.97
N THR A 46 23.03 -0.66 -5.09
CA THR A 46 23.45 -0.23 -6.44
C THR A 46 22.97 1.19 -6.71
N PHE A 47 21.73 1.51 -6.30
CA PHE A 47 21.17 2.84 -6.45
C PHE A 47 21.97 3.87 -5.65
N GLU A 48 22.20 3.63 -4.36
CA GLU A 48 22.92 4.57 -3.49
C GLU A 48 24.39 4.77 -3.93
N ARG A 49 25.04 3.71 -4.38
CA ARG A 49 26.49 3.74 -4.72
C ARG A 49 26.76 4.37 -6.08
N TYR A 50 25.96 4.06 -7.10
CA TYR A 50 26.27 4.42 -8.48
C TYR A 50 25.26 5.41 -9.09
N ILE A 51 23.99 5.21 -8.85
CA ILE A 51 22.95 5.97 -9.55
C ILE A 51 22.73 7.32 -8.87
N ARG A 52 22.66 7.35 -7.56
CA ARG A 52 22.42 8.58 -6.80
C ARG A 52 23.44 9.68 -7.03
N PRO A 53 24.78 9.45 -6.97
CA PRO A 53 25.75 10.50 -7.26
C PRO A 53 25.61 11.05 -8.69
N LEU A 54 25.29 10.18 -9.66
CA LEU A 54 25.01 10.60 -11.02
C LEU A 54 23.78 11.50 -11.11
N PHE A 55 22.70 11.14 -10.40
CA PHE A 55 21.50 11.98 -10.32
C PHE A 55 21.79 13.34 -9.67
N HIS A 56 22.61 13.39 -8.63
CA HIS A 56 23.03 14.65 -8.00
C HIS A 56 23.82 15.57 -8.93
N LEU A 57 24.53 15.01 -9.87
CA LEU A 57 25.27 15.76 -10.88
C LEU A 57 24.33 16.37 -11.93
N PHE A 58 23.32 15.61 -12.39
CA PHE A 58 22.44 16.02 -13.49
C PHE A 58 21.15 16.72 -13.03
N PHE A 59 20.63 16.43 -11.84
CA PHE A 59 19.37 17.00 -11.36
C PHE A 59 19.61 18.13 -10.36
N ARG A 60 18.92 19.27 -10.58
CA ARG A 60 18.96 20.46 -9.73
C ARG A 60 17.54 20.86 -9.28
N GLY A 61 17.42 21.62 -8.19
CA GLY A 61 16.17 22.19 -7.71
C GLY A 61 15.15 21.13 -7.22
N LYS A 62 13.89 21.26 -7.62
CA LYS A 62 12.77 20.43 -7.14
C LYS A 62 12.96 18.93 -7.36
N ARG A 63 13.62 18.52 -8.45
CA ARG A 63 13.88 17.11 -8.76
C ARG A 63 14.87 16.49 -7.77
N ARG A 64 15.87 17.23 -7.35
CA ARG A 64 16.83 16.80 -6.33
C ARG A 64 16.14 16.69 -4.97
N GLN A 65 15.31 17.66 -4.59
CA GLN A 65 14.54 17.61 -3.35
C GLN A 65 13.61 16.38 -3.30
N ALA A 66 12.94 16.04 -4.39
CA ALA A 66 12.08 14.85 -4.47
C ALA A 66 12.88 13.55 -4.26
N LEU A 67 14.09 13.46 -4.83
CA LEU A 67 14.98 12.32 -4.64
C LEU A 67 15.42 12.18 -3.18
N ASP A 68 15.83 13.29 -2.56
CA ASP A 68 16.27 13.33 -1.16
C ASP A 68 15.10 13.03 -0.19
N ALA A 69 13.89 13.51 -0.47
CA ALA A 69 12.68 13.20 0.28
C ALA A 69 12.33 11.69 0.24
N GLY A 70 12.58 11.03 -0.90
CA GLY A 70 12.38 9.58 -1.04
C GLY A 70 13.26 8.74 -0.12
N ARG A 71 14.41 9.26 0.31
CA ARG A 71 15.37 8.54 1.16
C ARG A 71 14.78 8.08 2.50
N VAL A 72 13.85 8.84 3.05
CA VAL A 72 13.17 8.49 4.32
C VAL A 72 12.43 7.16 4.20
N TYR A 73 12.00 6.78 3.01
CA TYR A 73 11.26 5.54 2.77
C TYR A 73 12.13 4.32 2.47
N VAL A 74 13.42 4.52 2.14
CA VAL A 74 14.33 3.42 1.79
C VAL A 74 14.45 2.35 2.88
N PRO A 75 14.56 2.66 4.19
CA PRO A 75 14.59 1.66 5.24
C PRO A 75 13.31 0.81 5.28
N TYR A 76 12.15 1.40 4.97
CA TYR A 76 10.87 0.69 4.96
C TYR A 76 10.73 -0.29 3.80
N LEU A 77 11.43 -0.08 2.69
CA LEU A 77 11.44 -1.00 1.55
C LEU A 77 12.13 -2.34 1.86
N ASN A 78 13.05 -2.32 2.81
CA ASN A 78 13.79 -3.51 3.26
C ASN A 78 13.15 -4.17 4.49
N TYR A 79 12.14 -3.53 5.09
CA TYR A 79 11.49 -4.03 6.30
C TYR A 79 10.37 -4.99 5.96
N GLN A 80 10.57 -6.27 6.30
CA GLN A 80 9.56 -7.31 6.16
C GLN A 80 8.82 -7.48 7.49
N ALA A 81 7.76 -6.71 7.70
CA ALA A 81 6.88 -6.90 8.85
C ALA A 81 5.80 -7.93 8.49
N SER A 82 5.71 -8.98 9.28
CA SER A 82 4.59 -9.92 9.24
C SER A 82 3.80 -9.82 10.55
N PHE A 83 2.50 -9.64 10.45
CA PHE A 83 1.62 -9.61 11.60
C PHE A 83 0.94 -10.95 11.77
N ASP A 84 1.00 -11.51 12.99
CA ASP A 84 0.22 -12.69 13.33
C ASP A 84 -1.27 -12.35 13.35
N THR A 85 -2.03 -12.97 12.47
CA THR A 85 -3.47 -12.78 12.33
C THR A 85 -4.30 -13.99 12.74
N GLU A 86 -3.67 -15.02 13.33
CA GLU A 86 -4.35 -16.27 13.64
C GLU A 86 -5.53 -16.09 14.60
N LYS A 87 -5.36 -15.27 15.64
CA LYS A 87 -6.45 -14.93 16.59
C LYS A 87 -7.62 -14.26 15.86
N THR A 88 -7.34 -13.33 14.96
CA THR A 88 -8.36 -12.64 14.17
C THR A 88 -9.07 -13.59 13.23
N ARG A 89 -8.33 -14.45 12.51
CA ARG A 89 -8.88 -15.45 11.59
C ARG A 89 -9.80 -16.42 12.34
N THR A 90 -9.37 -16.88 13.51
CA THR A 90 -10.18 -17.77 14.34
C THR A 90 -11.46 -17.09 14.85
N ALA A 91 -11.36 -15.84 15.31
CA ALA A 91 -12.53 -15.08 15.76
C ALA A 91 -13.53 -14.79 14.63
N LEU A 92 -13.06 -14.61 13.40
CA LEU A 92 -13.88 -14.33 12.22
C LEU A 92 -14.39 -15.60 11.51
N ARG A 93 -13.93 -16.78 11.92
CA ARG A 93 -14.36 -18.05 11.30
C ARG A 93 -15.89 -18.23 11.35
N GLY A 94 -16.48 -18.53 10.21
CA GLY A 94 -17.92 -18.71 10.07
C GLY A 94 -18.75 -17.42 10.01
N THR A 95 -18.13 -16.24 10.06
CA THR A 95 -18.84 -14.95 9.93
C THR A 95 -19.00 -14.49 8.47
N GLY A 96 -18.26 -15.08 7.54
CA GLY A 96 -18.16 -14.59 6.15
C GLY A 96 -17.34 -13.31 5.98
N ILE A 97 -16.72 -12.81 7.05
CA ILE A 97 -15.88 -11.62 7.03
C ILE A 97 -14.44 -12.05 6.82
N ALA A 98 -13.80 -11.57 5.75
CA ALA A 98 -12.39 -11.76 5.48
C ALA A 98 -11.73 -10.41 5.14
N PRO A 99 -10.48 -10.17 5.56
CA PRO A 99 -9.76 -8.99 5.12
C PRO A 99 -9.55 -9.06 3.59
N PRO A 100 -9.82 -7.96 2.87
CA PRO A 100 -9.60 -7.95 1.42
C PRO A 100 -8.11 -8.02 1.11
N SER A 101 -7.77 -8.71 0.03
CA SER A 101 -6.40 -8.66 -0.50
C SER A 101 -6.07 -7.27 -1.03
N VAL A 102 -4.82 -6.84 -0.90
CA VAL A 102 -4.36 -5.57 -1.49
C VAL A 102 -4.66 -5.53 -2.99
N ARG A 103 -4.52 -6.66 -3.67
CA ARG A 103 -4.81 -6.80 -5.12
C ARG A 103 -6.24 -6.42 -5.48
N ASP A 104 -7.21 -6.71 -4.61
CA ASP A 104 -8.64 -6.49 -4.90
C ASP A 104 -9.04 -5.02 -4.87
N TYR A 105 -8.36 -4.20 -4.06
CA TYR A 105 -8.70 -2.79 -3.92
C TYR A 105 -7.64 -1.82 -4.45
N PHE A 106 -6.48 -2.31 -4.90
CA PHE A 106 -5.38 -1.46 -5.34
C PHE A 106 -5.79 -0.46 -6.44
N ALA A 107 -6.53 -0.92 -7.44
CA ALA A 107 -7.01 -0.05 -8.51
C ALA A 107 -7.97 1.04 -8.00
N LYS A 108 -8.82 0.72 -7.01
CA LYS A 108 -9.70 1.70 -6.34
C LYS A 108 -8.89 2.73 -5.56
N LEU A 109 -7.84 2.27 -4.87
CA LEU A 109 -6.92 3.13 -4.14
C LEU A 109 -6.20 4.09 -5.09
N MET A 110 -5.66 3.60 -6.19
CA MET A 110 -4.99 4.43 -7.20
C MET A 110 -5.95 5.47 -7.81
N ARG A 111 -7.18 5.07 -8.13
CA ARG A 111 -8.19 6.01 -8.61
C ARG A 111 -8.49 7.10 -7.59
N PHE A 112 -8.68 6.73 -6.33
CA PHE A 112 -8.88 7.70 -5.25
C PHE A 112 -7.69 8.67 -5.13
N CYS A 113 -6.45 8.18 -5.20
CA CYS A 113 -5.26 9.02 -5.18
C CYS A 113 -5.25 10.03 -6.32
N VAL A 114 -5.59 9.60 -7.54
CA VAL A 114 -5.67 10.49 -8.71
C VAL A 114 -6.80 11.52 -8.55
N ASP A 115 -8.00 11.08 -8.19
CA ASP A 115 -9.17 11.93 -8.05
C ASP A 115 -8.99 12.97 -6.94
N SER A 116 -8.31 12.61 -5.85
CA SER A 116 -7.97 13.50 -4.73
C SER A 116 -6.74 14.39 -4.99
N ASP A 117 -6.13 14.34 -6.17
CA ASP A 117 -4.84 14.96 -6.44
C ASP A 117 -3.82 14.64 -5.32
N TRP A 118 -3.67 13.34 -5.05
CA TRP A 118 -2.79 12.82 -4.00
C TRP A 118 -3.04 13.43 -2.60
N GLY A 119 -4.33 13.57 -2.28
CA GLY A 119 -4.78 14.08 -0.98
C GLY A 119 -4.83 15.60 -0.86
N LYS A 120 -4.54 16.36 -1.93
CA LYS A 120 -4.66 17.82 -1.93
C LYS A 120 -6.10 18.31 -2.09
N ARG A 121 -6.98 17.46 -2.62
CA ARG A 121 -8.41 17.76 -2.78
C ARG A 121 -9.22 16.84 -1.88
N THR A 122 -10.11 17.41 -1.07
CA THR A 122 -11.05 16.63 -0.27
C THR A 122 -12.10 16.01 -1.18
N ILE A 123 -12.19 14.68 -1.17
CA ILE A 123 -13.27 13.95 -1.83
C ILE A 123 -14.22 13.50 -0.73
N HIS A 124 -15.45 14.00 -0.76
CA HIS A 124 -16.51 13.47 0.09
C HIS A 124 -16.96 12.14 -0.49
N PRO A 125 -16.89 11.02 0.26
CA PRO A 125 -17.46 9.77 -0.20
C PRO A 125 -18.96 10.02 -0.45
N SER A 126 -19.41 9.75 -1.66
CA SER A 126 -20.85 9.71 -1.95
C SER A 126 -21.48 8.76 -0.96
N ALA A 127 -22.49 9.20 -0.25
CA ALA A 127 -23.22 8.36 0.69
C ALA A 127 -23.59 7.04 -0.02
N PRO A 128 -23.38 5.88 0.63
CA PRO A 128 -23.72 4.61 0.02
C PRO A 128 -25.21 4.66 -0.37
N ARG A 129 -25.51 4.42 -1.64
CA ARG A 129 -26.90 4.27 -2.09
C ARG A 129 -27.53 3.17 -1.24
N ARG A 130 -28.51 3.54 -0.43
CA ARG A 130 -29.32 2.54 0.30
C ARG A 130 -29.93 1.63 -0.75
N PRO A 131 -29.75 0.30 -0.67
CA PRO A 131 -30.46 -0.62 -1.54
C PRO A 131 -31.95 -0.49 -1.20
N GLY A 132 -32.77 -0.01 -2.13
CA GLY A 132 -34.23 0.00 -2.01
C GLY A 132 -34.90 1.41 -1.97
N GLN A 133 -34.54 2.31 -2.84
CA GLN A 133 -35.42 3.39 -3.31
C GLN A 133 -35.44 3.45 -4.83
#